data_0d31c6f4de22321e742e9325ae7e8ed0
#
_entry.id   0d31c6f4de22321e742e9325ae7e8ed0
#
_cell.length_a   1.000
_cell.length_b   1.000
_cell.length_c   1.000
_cell.angle_alpha   90.00
_cell.angle_beta   90.00
_cell.angle_gamma   90.00
#
_symmetry.space_group_name_H-M   'P 1'
#
loop_
_entity.id
_entity.type
_entity.pdbx_description
1 polymer ?
#
loop_
_entity_poly.entity_id
_entity_poly.type
_entity_poly.pdbx_seq_one_letter_code
_entity_poly.pdbx_strand_id
1 'polypeptide(L)'
;MKGIVYFMVLCACCACRYGNTAVEEALILAGKNSGELEAVLEHYREDSLKTKAAEFLIGNMPGHYSFADTVSVNRYYDAVDAVLDSLSGRPMEEVKGALERLPFRMDDIDYGKVEDVEIITADYLIRHIDTAFVRWKHGAWARHLDFEEFCEYLLPYKMEEFQYLDGWRDYLWEDYRGELDGLKYSDLYWNSALQASLIANNSLKRRLRPHFIESAIVPVYRLRTRMRLPCGVCDDYSNITVSVMRSLGIPVACDFTPHW
;
A
#
# COMPACT_ATOMS: atom_id res chain seq x y z
N MET A 1 45.81 18.10 -42.87
CA MET A 1 44.90 16.95 -42.61
C MET A 1 45.10 16.46 -41.21
N LYS A 2 44.59 17.17 -40.22
CA LYS A 2 44.47 16.72 -38.79
C LYS A 2 43.34 17.56 -38.18
N GLY A 3 42.12 17.07 -38.19
CA GLY A 3 41.02 17.85 -37.61
C GLY A 3 39.63 17.27 -37.84
N ILE A 4 39.46 15.92 -37.82
CA ILE A 4 38.14 15.28 -37.92
C ILE A 4 38.16 13.98 -37.06
N VAL A 5 38.50 14.01 -35.80
CA VAL A 5 38.42 12.81 -34.93
C VAL A 5 37.82 13.13 -33.54
N TYR A 6 37.45 14.36 -33.22
CA TYR A 6 36.99 14.72 -31.89
C TYR A 6 35.48 14.98 -31.73
N PHE A 7 34.62 14.56 -32.66
CA PHE A 7 33.17 14.81 -32.56
C PHE A 7 32.28 13.55 -32.50
N MET A 8 32.87 12.39 -32.26
CA MET A 8 32.10 11.13 -32.26
C MET A 8 32.12 10.34 -30.94
N VAL A 9 32.46 10.94 -29.82
CA VAL A 9 32.51 10.23 -28.53
C VAL A 9 31.47 10.74 -27.48
N LEU A 10 30.70 11.76 -27.78
CA LEU A 10 29.75 12.36 -26.81
C LEU A 10 28.28 11.98 -27.00
N CYS A 11 27.94 11.09 -27.94
CA CYS A 11 26.53 10.66 -28.15
C CYS A 11 26.24 9.21 -27.73
N ALA A 12 27.17 8.51 -27.11
CA ALA A 12 26.97 7.09 -26.76
C ALA A 12 26.52 6.84 -25.30
N CYS A 13 26.33 7.86 -24.48
CA CYS A 13 25.97 7.71 -23.08
C CYS A 13 24.49 7.96 -22.75
N CYS A 14 23.63 8.23 -23.73
CA CYS A 14 22.17 8.47 -23.47
C CYS A 14 21.25 7.39 -24.00
N ALA A 15 21.76 6.24 -24.48
CA ALA A 15 20.93 5.25 -25.17
C ALA A 15 20.76 3.90 -24.42
N CYS A 16 20.87 3.87 -23.12
CA CYS A 16 20.50 2.68 -22.33
C CYS A 16 19.78 3.09 -21.05
N ARG A 17 18.74 3.90 -21.17
CA ARG A 17 17.80 4.17 -20.08
C ARG A 17 16.42 3.70 -20.53
N TYR A 18 15.89 2.73 -19.80
CA TYR A 18 14.51 2.23 -19.86
C TYR A 18 14.10 1.50 -21.16
N GLY A 19 14.31 0.20 -21.18
CA GLY A 19 13.70 -0.71 -22.15
C GLY A 19 12.31 -1.19 -21.76
N ASN A 20 11.66 -0.54 -20.79
CA ASN A 20 10.32 -0.90 -20.30
C ASN A 20 9.31 0.18 -20.73
N THR A 21 8.53 -0.10 -21.76
CA THR A 21 7.53 0.83 -22.31
C THR A 21 6.51 1.29 -21.26
N ALA A 22 6.13 0.42 -20.28
CA ALA A 22 5.21 0.76 -19.22
C ALA A 22 5.78 1.82 -18.27
N VAL A 23 7.09 1.76 -17.97
CA VAL A 23 7.76 2.80 -17.17
C VAL A 23 7.81 4.12 -17.92
N GLU A 24 8.14 4.09 -19.24
CA GLU A 24 8.15 5.30 -20.06
C GLU A 24 6.77 5.97 -20.12
N GLU A 25 5.70 5.18 -20.28
CA GLU A 25 4.32 5.66 -20.25
C GLU A 25 3.97 6.28 -18.88
N ALA A 26 4.34 5.63 -17.79
CA ALA A 26 4.14 6.15 -16.44
C ALA A 26 4.86 7.48 -16.21
N LEU A 27 6.11 7.62 -16.66
CA LEU A 27 6.89 8.87 -16.57
C LEU A 27 6.26 10.01 -17.39
N ILE A 28 5.70 9.70 -18.56
CA ILE A 28 4.97 10.69 -19.38
C ILE A 28 3.72 11.15 -18.66
N LEU A 29 2.91 10.22 -18.11
CA LEU A 29 1.68 10.51 -17.36
C LEU A 29 1.95 11.28 -16.07
N ALA A 30 3.06 11.00 -15.39
CA ALA A 30 3.46 11.71 -14.18
C ALA A 30 3.71 13.22 -14.41
N GLY A 31 4.00 13.64 -15.63
CA GLY A 31 4.17 15.04 -15.99
C GLY A 31 5.18 15.75 -15.09
N LYS A 32 4.75 16.69 -14.26
CA LYS A 32 5.63 17.44 -13.33
C LYS A 32 6.22 16.57 -12.22
N ASN A 33 5.59 15.44 -11.93
CA ASN A 33 6.03 14.51 -10.89
C ASN A 33 7.02 13.46 -11.40
N SER A 34 7.35 13.44 -12.71
CA SER A 34 8.27 12.45 -13.29
C SER A 34 9.62 12.39 -12.56
N GLY A 35 10.11 13.54 -12.07
CA GLY A 35 11.34 13.62 -11.30
C GLY A 35 11.35 12.81 -10.03
N GLU A 36 10.21 12.64 -9.36
CA GLU A 36 10.07 11.78 -8.18
C GLU A 36 10.25 10.30 -8.57
N LEU A 37 9.60 9.87 -9.66
CA LEU A 37 9.72 8.50 -10.16
C LEU A 37 11.13 8.19 -10.68
N GLU A 38 11.74 9.13 -11.40
CA GLU A 38 13.12 9.01 -11.84
C GLU A 38 14.11 8.92 -10.68
N ALA A 39 13.86 9.66 -9.58
CA ALA A 39 14.68 9.60 -8.38
C ALA A 39 14.65 8.21 -7.71
N VAL A 40 13.51 7.49 -7.74
CA VAL A 40 13.43 6.10 -7.25
C VAL A 40 14.30 5.18 -8.10
N LEU A 41 14.22 5.28 -9.42
CA LEU A 41 14.99 4.46 -10.35
C LEU A 41 16.49 4.73 -10.20
N GLU A 42 16.89 5.99 -10.08
CA GLU A 42 18.29 6.39 -9.86
C GLU A 42 18.81 5.92 -8.49
N HIS A 43 17.96 5.97 -7.44
CA HIS A 43 18.32 5.48 -6.09
C HIS A 43 18.73 4.00 -6.12
N TYR A 44 18.05 3.18 -6.92
CA TYR A 44 18.32 1.74 -7.00
C TYR A 44 19.21 1.30 -8.15
N ARG A 45 19.81 2.21 -8.92
CA ARG A 45 20.59 1.89 -10.14
C ARG A 45 21.67 0.81 -9.95
N GLU A 46 22.25 0.70 -8.74
CA GLU A 46 23.27 -0.28 -8.37
C GLU A 46 22.69 -1.59 -7.79
N ASP A 47 21.37 -1.63 -7.54
CA ASP A 47 20.67 -2.82 -7.04
C ASP A 47 19.65 -3.30 -8.09
N SER A 48 20.06 -4.26 -8.91
CA SER A 48 19.26 -4.73 -10.05
C SER A 48 17.89 -5.30 -9.66
N LEU A 49 17.76 -5.91 -8.47
CA LEU A 49 16.47 -6.45 -8.03
C LEU A 49 15.53 -5.35 -7.56
N LYS A 50 16.04 -4.36 -6.83
CA LYS A 50 15.22 -3.24 -6.39
C LYS A 50 14.87 -2.30 -7.56
N THR A 51 15.77 -2.15 -8.55
CA THR A 51 15.46 -1.45 -9.81
C THR A 51 14.25 -2.10 -10.49
N LYS A 52 14.27 -3.43 -10.69
CA LYS A 52 13.13 -4.16 -11.28
C LYS A 52 11.85 -4.03 -10.46
N ALA A 53 11.94 -4.01 -9.13
CA ALA A 53 10.78 -3.80 -8.26
C ALA A 53 10.22 -2.37 -8.40
N ALA A 54 11.08 -1.37 -8.50
CA ALA A 54 10.69 0.01 -8.79
C ALA A 54 10.03 0.13 -10.17
N GLU A 55 10.62 -0.49 -11.20
CA GLU A 55 10.03 -0.56 -12.54
C GLU A 55 8.66 -1.24 -12.54
N PHE A 56 8.50 -2.34 -11.78
CA PHE A 56 7.23 -3.01 -11.63
C PHE A 56 6.17 -2.09 -11.01
N LEU A 57 6.47 -1.42 -9.89
CA LEU A 57 5.53 -0.52 -9.26
C LEU A 57 5.19 0.69 -10.13
N ILE A 58 6.19 1.33 -10.73
CA ILE A 58 6.01 2.51 -11.57
C ILE A 58 5.23 2.16 -12.84
N GLY A 59 5.60 1.07 -13.51
CA GLY A 59 4.94 0.65 -14.75
C GLY A 59 3.48 0.20 -14.57
N ASN A 60 3.11 -0.27 -13.36
CA ASN A 60 1.73 -0.66 -13.03
C ASN A 60 0.95 0.44 -12.29
N MET A 61 1.54 1.63 -12.10
CA MET A 61 0.89 2.73 -11.38
C MET A 61 -0.17 3.49 -12.20
N PRO A 62 -0.04 3.67 -13.53
CA PRO A 62 -1.07 4.33 -14.33
C PRO A 62 -2.45 3.70 -14.13
N GLY A 63 -3.48 4.56 -13.96
CA GLY A 63 -4.84 4.12 -13.68
C GLY A 63 -5.15 3.87 -12.21
N HIS A 64 -4.19 4.00 -11.31
CA HIS A 64 -4.41 4.05 -9.87
C HIS A 64 -4.61 5.48 -9.39
N TYR A 65 -5.58 5.68 -8.50
CA TYR A 65 -6.05 7.02 -8.14
C TYR A 65 -6.05 7.27 -6.65
N SER A 66 -5.81 8.54 -6.32
CA SER A 66 -5.95 9.12 -4.99
C SER A 66 -6.86 10.36 -5.05
N PHE A 67 -7.26 10.88 -3.89
CA PHE A 67 -7.99 12.14 -3.82
C PHE A 67 -7.05 13.33 -4.09
N ALA A 68 -7.51 14.26 -4.94
CA ALA A 68 -6.74 15.47 -5.26
C ALA A 68 -6.77 16.48 -4.11
N ASP A 69 -7.92 16.67 -3.44
CA ASP A 69 -8.06 17.56 -2.27
C ASP A 69 -7.70 16.84 -0.96
N THR A 70 -6.40 16.68 -0.73
CA THR A 70 -5.88 16.05 0.49
C THR A 70 -6.24 16.83 1.78
N VAL A 71 -6.46 18.13 1.69
CA VAL A 71 -6.81 18.98 2.86
C VAL A 71 -8.21 18.64 3.36
N SER A 72 -9.19 18.62 2.46
CA SER A 72 -10.58 18.28 2.81
C SER A 72 -10.71 16.81 3.21
N VAL A 73 -10.01 15.90 2.54
CA VAL A 73 -9.97 14.48 2.91
C VAL A 73 -9.39 14.28 4.31
N ASN A 74 -8.29 14.94 4.65
CA ASN A 74 -7.71 14.84 5.99
C ASN A 74 -8.66 15.40 7.05
N ARG A 75 -9.31 16.55 6.79
CA ARG A 75 -10.33 17.11 7.69
C ARG A 75 -11.47 16.12 7.95
N TYR A 76 -11.92 15.42 6.90
CA TYR A 76 -12.94 14.39 7.03
C TYR A 76 -12.45 13.23 7.93
N TYR A 77 -11.26 12.68 7.68
CA TYR A 77 -10.71 11.60 8.51
C TYR A 77 -10.48 12.04 9.96
N ASP A 78 -10.03 13.26 10.18
CA ASP A 78 -9.84 13.80 11.53
C ASP A 78 -11.17 13.94 12.28
N ALA A 79 -12.26 14.30 11.57
CA ALA A 79 -13.60 14.34 12.16
C ALA A 79 -14.10 12.93 12.52
N VAL A 80 -13.85 11.93 11.66
CA VAL A 80 -14.16 10.52 11.97
C VAL A 80 -13.36 10.05 13.19
N ASP A 81 -12.06 10.29 13.22
CA ASP A 81 -11.20 9.91 14.35
C ASP A 81 -11.62 10.59 15.65
N ALA A 82 -12.03 11.86 15.63
CA ALA A 82 -12.54 12.58 16.80
C ALA A 82 -13.83 11.93 17.38
N VAL A 83 -14.74 11.47 16.51
CA VAL A 83 -15.91 10.70 16.94
C VAL A 83 -15.49 9.38 17.60
N LEU A 84 -14.59 8.63 16.95
CA LEU A 84 -14.09 7.35 17.47
C LEU A 84 -13.36 7.51 18.81
N ASP A 85 -12.61 8.60 19.01
CA ASP A 85 -11.96 8.90 20.28
C ASP A 85 -12.97 9.25 21.39
N SER A 86 -13.94 10.11 21.06
CA SER A 86 -14.93 10.59 22.03
C SER A 86 -15.89 9.48 22.50
N LEU A 87 -16.15 8.48 21.67
CA LEU A 87 -17.07 7.37 21.93
C LEU A 87 -16.36 6.04 22.09
N SER A 88 -15.08 6.06 22.44
CA SER A 88 -14.30 4.83 22.67
C SER A 88 -14.95 3.97 23.77
N GLY A 89 -15.20 2.69 23.45
CA GLY A 89 -15.86 1.74 24.36
C GLY A 89 -17.39 1.88 24.47
N ARG A 90 -18.00 2.81 23.73
CA ARG A 90 -19.47 2.94 23.67
C ARG A 90 -20.09 1.88 22.75
N PRO A 91 -21.39 1.59 22.89
CA PRO A 91 -22.09 0.67 22.00
C PRO A 91 -21.98 1.08 20.53
N MET A 92 -21.87 0.09 19.66
CA MET A 92 -21.71 0.29 18.20
C MET A 92 -22.75 1.23 17.60
N GLU A 93 -24.03 1.09 17.99
CA GLU A 93 -25.12 1.91 17.47
C GLU A 93 -24.97 3.41 17.82
N GLU A 94 -24.39 3.71 18.99
CA GLU A 94 -24.11 5.08 19.39
C GLU A 94 -23.00 5.70 18.55
N VAL A 95 -21.91 4.94 18.33
CA VAL A 95 -20.80 5.35 17.46
C VAL A 95 -21.28 5.54 16.02
N LYS A 96 -22.03 4.57 15.50
CA LYS A 96 -22.63 4.59 14.16
C LYS A 96 -23.48 5.83 13.97
N GLY A 97 -24.45 6.08 14.89
CA GLY A 97 -25.31 7.24 14.79
C GLY A 97 -24.56 8.59 14.90
N ALA A 98 -23.41 8.64 15.58
CA ALA A 98 -22.57 9.82 15.63
C ALA A 98 -21.82 10.04 14.30
N LEU A 99 -21.28 8.96 13.69
CA LEU A 99 -20.63 9.03 12.39
C LEU A 99 -21.59 9.47 11.28
N GLU A 100 -22.82 8.95 11.28
CA GLU A 100 -23.88 9.34 10.33
C GLU A 100 -24.28 10.83 10.42
N ARG A 101 -24.05 11.46 11.56
CA ARG A 101 -24.35 12.91 11.80
C ARG A 101 -23.16 13.82 11.52
N LEU A 102 -22.03 13.30 11.04
CA LEU A 102 -20.90 14.15 10.68
C LEU A 102 -21.32 15.19 9.64
N PRO A 103 -20.89 16.45 9.79
CA PRO A 103 -21.23 17.53 8.86
C PRO A 103 -20.55 17.39 7.49
N PHE A 104 -19.59 16.46 7.40
CA PHE A 104 -18.87 16.14 6.18
C PHE A 104 -19.20 14.71 5.78
N ARG A 105 -19.64 14.51 4.54
CA ARG A 105 -19.79 13.19 3.95
C ARG A 105 -18.97 13.13 2.68
N MET A 106 -18.31 12.00 2.44
CA MET A 106 -17.54 11.81 1.20
C MET A 106 -18.41 11.98 -0.05
N ASP A 107 -19.72 11.64 0.06
CA ASP A 107 -20.65 11.76 -1.05
C ASP A 107 -21.09 13.22 -1.36
N ASP A 108 -20.92 14.12 -0.38
CA ASP A 108 -21.39 15.52 -0.49
C ASP A 108 -20.29 16.47 -1.00
N ILE A 109 -19.03 16.00 -1.08
CA ILE A 109 -17.87 16.82 -1.42
C ILE A 109 -17.12 16.15 -2.57
N ASP A 110 -16.91 16.91 -3.63
CA ASP A 110 -16.00 16.51 -4.70
C ASP A 110 -14.56 16.72 -4.23
N TYR A 111 -13.92 15.64 -3.77
CA TYR A 111 -12.50 15.65 -3.38
C TYR A 111 -11.56 15.59 -4.58
N GLY A 112 -12.11 15.54 -5.80
CA GLY A 112 -11.34 15.38 -7.01
C GLY A 112 -10.64 14.03 -7.10
N LYS A 113 -10.11 13.74 -8.28
CA LYS A 113 -9.38 12.51 -8.59
C LYS A 113 -8.06 12.89 -9.24
N VAL A 114 -6.97 12.28 -8.77
CA VAL A 114 -5.61 12.46 -9.31
C VAL A 114 -4.96 11.10 -9.45
N GLU A 115 -4.21 10.87 -10.50
CA GLU A 115 -3.46 9.63 -10.65
C GLU A 115 -2.28 9.57 -9.67
N ASP A 116 -2.00 8.40 -9.14
CA ASP A 116 -0.90 8.22 -8.17
C ASP A 116 0.45 8.62 -8.77
N VAL A 117 0.66 8.39 -10.08
CA VAL A 117 1.88 8.82 -10.79
C VAL A 117 2.13 10.33 -10.69
N GLU A 118 1.07 11.13 -10.54
CA GLU A 118 1.16 12.60 -10.48
C GLU A 118 1.50 13.14 -9.09
N ILE A 119 1.39 12.31 -8.03
CA ILE A 119 1.49 12.79 -6.64
C ILE A 119 2.41 11.96 -5.74
N ILE A 120 2.72 10.71 -6.11
CA ILE A 120 3.53 9.82 -5.27
C ILE A 120 4.96 10.36 -5.16
N THR A 121 5.55 10.29 -3.96
CA THR A 121 6.89 10.80 -3.72
C THR A 121 7.95 9.69 -3.79
N ALA A 122 9.17 10.06 -4.14
CA ALA A 122 10.31 9.16 -4.11
C ALA A 122 10.53 8.55 -2.73
N ASP A 123 10.47 9.37 -1.68
CA ASP A 123 10.64 8.92 -0.29
C ASP A 123 9.63 7.83 0.08
N TYR A 124 8.36 8.01 -0.32
CA TYR A 124 7.33 7.00 -0.06
C TYR A 124 7.64 5.67 -0.75
N LEU A 125 7.94 5.70 -2.06
CA LEU A 125 8.22 4.48 -2.83
C LEU A 125 9.50 3.79 -2.36
N ILE A 126 10.59 4.53 -2.12
CA ILE A 126 11.85 3.98 -1.62
C ILE A 126 11.62 3.27 -0.29
N ARG A 127 10.99 3.94 0.66
CA ARG A 127 10.69 3.35 1.96
C ARG A 127 9.81 2.11 1.85
N HIS A 128 8.81 2.16 0.97
CA HIS A 128 7.90 1.05 0.72
C HIS A 128 8.63 -0.17 0.15
N ILE A 129 9.46 0.02 -0.90
CA ILE A 129 10.26 -1.02 -1.53
C ILE A 129 11.25 -1.61 -0.52
N ASP A 130 12.00 -0.78 0.19
CA ASP A 130 12.99 -1.24 1.17
C ASP A 130 12.35 -2.09 2.26
N THR A 131 11.22 -1.65 2.80
CA THR A 131 10.50 -2.39 3.82
C THR A 131 9.98 -3.72 3.26
N ALA A 132 9.43 -3.73 2.03
CA ALA A 132 8.97 -4.97 1.38
C ALA A 132 10.13 -5.95 1.16
N PHE A 133 11.29 -5.47 0.71
CA PHE A 133 12.50 -6.29 0.54
C PHE A 133 12.98 -6.90 1.85
N VAL A 134 12.98 -6.13 2.94
CA VAL A 134 13.33 -6.68 4.27
C VAL A 134 12.38 -7.82 4.64
N ARG A 135 11.08 -7.69 4.39
CA ARG A 135 10.10 -8.75 4.67
C ARG A 135 10.29 -9.96 3.76
N TRP A 136 10.62 -9.75 2.49
CA TRP A 136 10.88 -10.83 1.55
C TRP A 136 12.16 -11.60 1.89
N LYS A 137 13.29 -10.91 1.99
CA LYS A 137 14.61 -11.56 2.13
C LYS A 137 14.88 -12.12 3.53
N HIS A 138 14.36 -11.46 4.55
CA HIS A 138 14.60 -11.83 5.94
C HIS A 138 13.36 -12.39 6.65
N GLY A 139 12.18 -12.31 6.04
CA GLY A 139 10.94 -12.87 6.56
C GLY A 139 10.91 -14.39 6.46
N ALA A 140 10.46 -15.07 7.50
CA ALA A 140 10.38 -16.53 7.50
C ALA A 140 9.37 -17.05 6.45
N TRP A 141 8.35 -16.26 6.15
CA TRP A 141 7.18 -16.68 5.36
C TRP A 141 7.23 -16.31 3.89
N ALA A 142 8.10 -15.38 3.46
CA ALA A 142 8.18 -14.90 2.09
C ALA A 142 9.51 -15.25 1.37
N ARG A 143 10.53 -15.67 2.09
CA ARG A 143 11.87 -15.91 1.50
C ARG A 143 11.93 -17.01 0.43
N HIS A 144 10.89 -17.85 0.35
CA HIS A 144 10.78 -18.91 -0.65
C HIS A 144 10.17 -18.43 -1.97
N LEU A 145 9.57 -17.21 -1.97
CA LEU A 145 9.02 -16.62 -3.19
C LEU A 145 10.13 -16.30 -4.18
N ASP A 146 9.87 -16.55 -5.44
CA ASP A 146 10.66 -15.95 -6.51
C ASP A 146 10.38 -14.44 -6.64
N PHE A 147 11.01 -13.79 -7.62
CA PHE A 147 10.88 -12.34 -7.75
C PHE A 147 9.51 -11.92 -8.26
N GLU A 148 8.93 -12.67 -9.19
CA GLU A 148 7.62 -12.44 -9.76
C GLU A 148 6.53 -12.60 -8.69
N GLU A 149 6.59 -13.67 -7.91
CA GLU A 149 5.69 -13.89 -6.78
C GLU A 149 5.82 -12.80 -5.69
N PHE A 150 7.04 -12.33 -5.43
CA PHE A 150 7.26 -11.20 -4.52
C PHE A 150 6.57 -9.93 -5.04
N CYS A 151 6.71 -9.64 -6.34
CA CYS A 151 6.08 -8.47 -6.95
C CYS A 151 4.55 -8.51 -6.86
N GLU A 152 3.93 -9.67 -7.04
CA GLU A 152 2.47 -9.84 -7.02
C GLU A 152 1.92 -9.86 -5.58
N TYR A 153 2.52 -10.66 -4.71
CA TYR A 153 1.89 -11.02 -3.43
C TYR A 153 2.36 -10.16 -2.25
N LEU A 154 3.51 -9.49 -2.36
CA LEU A 154 4.08 -8.78 -1.22
C LEU A 154 4.37 -7.30 -1.50
N LEU A 155 4.81 -6.96 -2.72
CA LEU A 155 5.31 -5.63 -3.05
C LEU A 155 4.24 -4.54 -3.21
N PRO A 156 3.00 -4.77 -3.71
CA PRO A 156 2.07 -3.68 -4.03
C PRO A 156 1.84 -2.69 -2.88
N TYR A 157 1.78 -1.39 -3.22
CA TYR A 157 1.75 -0.29 -2.26
C TYR A 157 0.34 0.10 -1.79
N LYS A 158 -0.69 -0.32 -2.51
CA LYS A 158 -2.10 -0.13 -2.15
C LYS A 158 -2.93 -1.35 -2.54
N MET A 159 -4.14 -1.45 -2.01
CA MET A 159 -5.07 -2.56 -2.21
C MET A 159 -6.34 -2.14 -2.94
N GLU A 160 -6.69 -0.86 -2.88
CA GLU A 160 -7.89 -0.30 -3.47
C GLU A 160 -7.65 1.12 -3.97
N GLU A 161 -8.52 1.58 -4.85
CA GLU A 161 -8.52 2.97 -5.28
C GLU A 161 -8.77 3.90 -4.09
N PHE A 162 -8.19 5.09 -4.14
CA PHE A 162 -8.27 6.12 -3.10
C PHE A 162 -7.67 5.73 -1.75
N GLN A 163 -7.06 4.53 -1.61
CA GLN A 163 -6.32 4.20 -0.40
C GLN A 163 -5.28 5.27 -0.11
N TYR A 164 -5.28 5.76 1.14
CA TYR A 164 -4.38 6.82 1.56
C TYR A 164 -2.92 6.36 1.49
N LEU A 165 -2.07 7.17 0.83
CA LEU A 165 -0.64 6.89 0.65
C LEU A 165 0.12 7.27 1.94
N ASP A 166 0.03 6.40 2.94
CA ASP A 166 0.73 6.54 4.21
C ASP A 166 1.73 5.38 4.44
N GLY A 167 2.49 5.46 5.49
CA GLY A 167 3.46 4.42 5.86
C GLY A 167 2.80 3.17 6.48
N TRP A 168 1.69 2.68 5.94
CA TRP A 168 0.90 1.59 6.52
C TRP A 168 1.72 0.33 6.79
N ARG A 169 2.69 0.00 5.96
CA ARG A 169 3.54 -1.19 6.12
C ARG A 169 4.34 -1.16 7.42
N ASP A 170 4.82 0.01 7.82
CA ASP A 170 5.63 0.18 9.02
C ASP A 170 4.78 0.12 10.29
N TYR A 171 3.69 0.91 10.38
CA TYR A 171 2.89 0.91 11.60
C TYR A 171 2.12 -0.39 11.81
N LEU A 172 1.66 -1.05 10.74
CA LEU A 172 1.04 -2.36 10.86
C LEU A 172 2.04 -3.44 11.29
N TRP A 173 3.29 -3.36 10.83
CA TRP A 173 4.34 -4.23 11.33
C TRP A 173 4.55 -4.04 12.84
N GLU A 174 4.72 -2.81 13.31
CA GLU A 174 4.92 -2.57 14.73
C GLU A 174 3.73 -3.04 15.58
N ASP A 175 2.51 -2.86 15.08
CA ASP A 175 1.28 -3.23 15.79
C ASP A 175 1.05 -4.76 15.86
N TYR A 176 1.52 -5.53 14.87
CA TYR A 176 1.16 -6.94 14.72
C TYR A 176 2.32 -7.93 14.79
N ARG A 177 3.59 -7.51 14.66
CA ARG A 177 4.74 -8.42 14.62
C ARG A 177 4.83 -9.36 15.82
N GLY A 178 4.45 -8.91 17.00
CA GLY A 178 4.45 -9.70 18.23
C GLY A 178 3.49 -10.88 18.22
N GLU A 179 2.42 -10.83 17.42
CA GLU A 179 1.44 -11.92 17.31
C GLU A 179 2.04 -13.20 16.72
N LEU A 180 3.11 -13.08 15.93
CA LEU A 180 3.77 -14.19 15.25
C LEU A 180 5.01 -14.72 16.00
N ASP A 181 5.36 -14.14 17.15
CA ASP A 181 6.57 -14.50 17.88
C ASP A 181 6.58 -15.98 18.30
N GLY A 182 5.42 -16.54 18.62
CA GLY A 182 5.28 -17.95 18.98
C GLY A 182 5.70 -18.93 17.87
N LEU A 183 5.59 -18.52 16.58
CA LEU A 183 6.01 -19.38 15.46
C LEU A 183 7.51 -19.59 15.40
N LYS A 184 8.31 -18.64 15.86
CA LYS A 184 9.79 -18.71 15.85
C LYS A 184 10.31 -19.91 16.64
N TYR A 185 9.53 -20.42 17.59
CA TYR A 185 9.88 -21.54 18.46
C TYR A 185 9.23 -22.86 18.05
N SER A 186 8.53 -22.88 16.90
CA SER A 186 7.89 -24.10 16.40
C SER A 186 8.81 -24.84 15.43
N ASP A 187 9.21 -26.04 15.75
CA ASP A 187 10.05 -26.88 14.87
C ASP A 187 9.39 -27.19 13.53
N LEU A 188 8.05 -27.26 13.50
CA LEU A 188 7.29 -27.63 12.31
C LEU A 188 6.79 -26.42 11.49
N TYR A 189 6.49 -25.29 12.14
CA TYR A 189 5.73 -24.21 11.52
C TYR A 189 6.46 -22.87 11.48
N TRP A 190 7.73 -22.81 11.89
CA TRP A 190 8.50 -21.56 11.98
C TRP A 190 8.58 -20.77 10.66
N ASN A 191 8.44 -21.43 9.52
CA ASN A 191 8.44 -20.84 8.18
C ASN A 191 7.14 -21.05 7.40
N SER A 192 6.09 -21.49 8.07
CA SER A 192 4.80 -21.74 7.41
C SER A 192 4.00 -20.45 7.22
N ALA A 193 3.89 -20.00 5.96
CA ALA A 193 3.02 -18.88 5.59
C ALA A 193 1.55 -19.14 5.97
N LEU A 194 1.07 -20.39 5.83
CA LEU A 194 -0.27 -20.79 6.21
C LEU A 194 -0.53 -20.61 7.71
N GLN A 195 0.39 -21.07 8.57
CA GLN A 195 0.24 -20.88 10.02
C GLN A 195 0.34 -19.41 10.43
N ALA A 196 1.24 -18.65 9.81
CA ALA A 196 1.33 -17.22 10.01
C ALA A 196 0.03 -16.50 9.62
N SER A 197 -0.57 -16.87 8.49
CA SER A 197 -1.86 -16.32 8.03
C SER A 197 -3.00 -16.64 9.00
N LEU A 198 -3.07 -17.88 9.52
CA LEU A 198 -4.08 -18.27 10.50
C LEU A 198 -3.96 -17.47 11.81
N ILE A 199 -2.74 -17.28 12.30
CA ILE A 199 -2.49 -16.50 13.51
C ILE A 199 -2.82 -15.03 13.28
N ALA A 200 -2.36 -14.43 12.17
CA ALA A 200 -2.66 -13.04 11.82
C ALA A 200 -4.17 -12.81 11.71
N ASN A 201 -4.90 -13.69 10.99
CA ASN A 201 -6.34 -13.61 10.84
C ASN A 201 -7.08 -13.75 12.19
N ASN A 202 -6.66 -14.68 13.05
CA ASN A 202 -7.24 -14.82 14.38
C ASN A 202 -6.95 -13.59 15.27
N SER A 203 -5.77 -13.00 15.16
CA SER A 203 -5.45 -11.76 15.85
C SER A 203 -6.33 -10.60 15.36
N LEU A 204 -6.49 -10.44 14.04
CA LEU A 204 -7.39 -9.45 13.46
C LEU A 204 -8.83 -9.63 13.96
N LYS A 205 -9.36 -10.85 13.93
CA LYS A 205 -10.73 -11.14 14.47
C LYS A 205 -10.88 -10.74 15.94
N ARG A 206 -9.87 -11.01 16.77
CA ARG A 206 -9.92 -10.64 18.19
C ARG A 206 -9.85 -9.13 18.42
N ARG A 207 -8.99 -8.43 17.65
CA ARG A 207 -8.72 -6.99 17.82
C ARG A 207 -9.80 -6.12 17.20
N LEU A 208 -10.22 -6.44 15.97
CA LEU A 208 -11.20 -5.65 15.23
C LEU A 208 -12.64 -6.00 15.60
N ARG A 209 -12.89 -7.26 16.04
CA ARG A 209 -14.26 -7.78 16.30
C ARG A 209 -15.19 -7.45 15.15
N PRO A 210 -14.89 -7.92 13.92
CA PRO A 210 -15.55 -7.47 12.70
C PRO A 210 -17.08 -7.65 12.81
N HIS A 211 -17.79 -6.59 12.45
CA HIS A 211 -19.23 -6.59 12.31
C HIS A 211 -19.57 -6.14 10.89
N PHE A 212 -20.11 -7.06 10.10
CA PHE A 212 -20.42 -6.82 8.69
C PHE A 212 -21.73 -6.07 8.53
N ILE A 213 -21.74 -5.10 7.63
CA ILE A 213 -22.89 -4.31 7.22
C ILE A 213 -22.99 -4.32 5.69
N GLU A 214 -24.20 -4.10 5.16
CA GLU A 214 -24.44 -4.13 3.70
C GLU A 214 -23.84 -2.94 2.96
N SER A 215 -23.82 -1.76 3.61
CA SER A 215 -23.28 -0.54 3.04
C SER A 215 -22.42 0.20 4.04
N ALA A 216 -21.29 0.75 3.60
CA ALA A 216 -20.42 1.54 4.46
C ALA A 216 -21.18 2.75 5.03
N ILE A 217 -21.04 2.98 6.35
CA ILE A 217 -21.64 4.14 7.03
C ILE A 217 -20.90 5.42 6.62
N VAL A 218 -19.56 5.32 6.65
CA VAL A 218 -18.63 6.36 6.23
C VAL A 218 -17.53 5.70 5.42
N PRO A 219 -17.32 6.09 4.15
CA PRO A 219 -16.18 5.59 3.37
C PRO A 219 -14.89 6.13 3.97
N VAL A 220 -13.98 5.24 4.33
CA VAL A 220 -12.67 5.58 4.89
C VAL A 220 -11.59 4.75 4.22
N TYR A 221 -10.68 5.43 3.54
CA TYR A 221 -9.58 4.80 2.80
C TYR A 221 -8.23 4.92 3.53
N ARG A 222 -8.20 5.56 4.71
CA ARG A 222 -7.05 5.59 5.62
C ARG A 222 -7.12 4.37 6.54
N LEU A 223 -6.22 3.40 6.36
CA LEU A 223 -6.26 2.12 7.07
C LEU A 223 -6.31 2.27 8.59
N ARG A 224 -5.53 3.18 9.16
CA ARG A 224 -5.50 3.41 10.61
C ARG A 224 -6.86 3.81 11.17
N THR A 225 -7.59 4.68 10.48
CA THR A 225 -8.95 5.08 10.86
C THR A 225 -9.93 3.93 10.62
N ARG A 226 -9.84 3.26 9.46
CA ARG A 226 -10.71 2.12 9.12
C ARG A 226 -10.64 0.99 10.15
N MET A 227 -9.45 0.67 10.66
CA MET A 227 -9.27 -0.36 11.70
C MET A 227 -9.93 -0.04 13.04
N ARG A 228 -10.38 1.19 13.26
CA ARG A 228 -11.05 1.66 14.46
C ARG A 228 -12.58 1.72 14.32
N LEU A 229 -13.09 1.58 13.10
CA LEU A 229 -14.53 1.58 12.85
C LEU A 229 -15.19 0.37 13.52
N PRO A 230 -16.39 0.53 14.14
CA PRO A 230 -17.07 -0.55 14.84
C PRO A 230 -17.71 -1.58 13.91
N CYS A 231 -17.85 -1.25 12.62
CA CYS A 231 -18.43 -2.10 11.59
C CYS A 231 -17.88 -1.71 10.23
N GLY A 232 -18.03 -2.57 9.24
CA GLY A 232 -17.54 -2.34 7.88
C GLY A 232 -18.14 -3.31 6.87
N VAL A 233 -17.88 -3.05 5.60
CA VAL A 233 -18.22 -3.96 4.50
C VAL A 233 -17.11 -5.00 4.31
N CYS A 234 -17.36 -6.02 3.50
CA CYS A 234 -16.37 -7.10 3.24
C CYS A 234 -15.04 -6.55 2.71
N ASP A 235 -15.08 -5.54 1.82
CA ASP A 235 -13.90 -4.93 1.23
C ASP A 235 -13.02 -4.23 2.28
N ASP A 236 -13.63 -3.58 3.29
CA ASP A 236 -12.87 -2.98 4.40
C ASP A 236 -12.01 -4.02 5.12
N TYR A 237 -12.60 -5.16 5.49
CA TYR A 237 -11.90 -6.22 6.22
C TYR A 237 -10.90 -6.97 5.34
N SER A 238 -11.20 -7.15 4.05
CA SER A 238 -10.27 -7.74 3.09
C SER A 238 -9.02 -6.87 2.94
N ASN A 239 -9.21 -5.57 2.75
CA ASN A 239 -8.13 -4.60 2.60
C ASN A 239 -7.25 -4.55 3.86
N ILE A 240 -7.85 -4.43 5.06
CA ILE A 240 -7.12 -4.47 6.33
C ILE A 240 -6.32 -5.78 6.43
N THR A 241 -6.94 -6.92 6.14
CA THR A 241 -6.31 -8.25 6.28
C THR A 241 -5.10 -8.38 5.36
N VAL A 242 -5.24 -8.04 4.08
CA VAL A 242 -4.14 -8.09 3.11
C VAL A 242 -3.02 -7.14 3.51
N SER A 243 -3.34 -5.91 3.92
CA SER A 243 -2.34 -4.93 4.35
C SER A 243 -1.55 -5.41 5.58
N VAL A 244 -2.23 -5.96 6.60
CA VAL A 244 -1.57 -6.53 7.78
C VAL A 244 -0.69 -7.73 7.39
N MET A 245 -1.20 -8.66 6.59
CA MET A 245 -0.43 -9.82 6.16
C MET A 245 0.82 -9.39 5.37
N ARG A 246 0.68 -8.50 4.39
CA ARG A 246 1.83 -7.97 3.62
C ARG A 246 2.83 -7.22 4.51
N SER A 247 2.38 -6.49 5.52
CA SER A 247 3.28 -5.81 6.46
C SER A 247 4.11 -6.82 7.27
N LEU A 248 3.52 -7.96 7.61
CA LEU A 248 4.16 -9.06 8.33
C LEU A 248 5.06 -9.95 7.45
N GLY A 249 5.10 -9.71 6.14
CA GLY A 249 5.83 -10.54 5.19
C GLY A 249 5.12 -11.85 4.85
N ILE A 250 3.81 -11.91 5.02
CA ILE A 250 2.98 -13.04 4.59
C ILE A 250 2.48 -12.75 3.19
N PRO A 251 2.86 -13.57 2.18
CA PRO A 251 2.41 -13.37 0.80
C PRO A 251 0.90 -13.61 0.70
N VAL A 252 0.19 -12.68 0.06
CA VAL A 252 -1.27 -12.74 -0.03
C VAL A 252 -1.78 -11.93 -1.23
N ALA A 253 -2.80 -12.48 -1.90
CA ALA A 253 -3.62 -11.79 -2.88
C ALA A 253 -5.09 -11.77 -2.43
N CYS A 254 -5.85 -10.83 -2.98
CA CYS A 254 -7.30 -10.80 -2.85
C CYS A 254 -7.91 -11.29 -4.16
N ASP A 255 -8.66 -12.40 -4.11
CA ASP A 255 -9.43 -12.86 -5.23
C ASP A 255 -10.81 -12.21 -5.23
N PHE A 256 -11.23 -11.77 -6.39
CA PHE A 256 -12.53 -11.14 -6.59
C PHE A 256 -13.47 -12.05 -7.33
N THR A 257 -14.61 -12.36 -6.72
CA THR A 257 -15.70 -13.11 -7.36
C THR A 257 -16.80 -12.12 -7.76
N PRO A 258 -16.98 -11.82 -9.06
CA PRO A 258 -17.89 -10.76 -9.49
C PRO A 258 -19.38 -11.06 -9.32
N HIS A 259 -19.73 -12.30 -8.99
CA HIS A 259 -21.12 -12.73 -8.76
C HIS A 259 -21.20 -13.65 -7.54
N TRP A 260 -22.07 -13.31 -6.65
CA TRP A 260 -22.48 -14.11 -5.49
C TRP A 260 -23.88 -14.64 -5.72
#